data_b96b69e9058ea87f9ef2d79e61c699e8
#
_entry.id   b96b69e9058ea87f9ef2d79e61c699e8
#
_cell.length_a   1.000
_cell.length_b   1.000
_cell.length_c   1.000
_cell.angle_alpha   90.00
_cell.angle_beta   90.00
_cell.angle_gamma   90.00
#
_symmetry.space_group_name_H-M   'P 1'
#
loop_
_entity.id
_entity.type
_entity.pdbx_description
1 polymer ?
#
loop_
_entity_poly.entity_id
_entity_poly.type
_entity_poly.pdbx_seq_one_letter_code
_entity_poly.pdbx_strand_id
1 'polypeptide(L)'
;MSITESYVSVQIENAGSKKTPARRSELEIKMDVLQVVSQGIDRPTQIMYKANLSWMALQENLKSLVARAFLKEETLGPRRRYELTQSGYEILCTFRTVLESMGAAPVVQKQISF
;
A
#
# COMPACT_ATOMS: atom_id res chain seq x y z
N MET A 1 -5.06 26.07 4.68
CA MET A 1 -5.11 25.64 4.50
C MET A 1 -5.43 25.16 4.69
N SER A 2 -5.33 25.07 4.82
CA SER A 2 -5.49 24.43 5.02
C SER A 2 -5.71 23.57 4.96
N ILE A 3 -5.87 23.27 4.93
CA ILE A 3 -6.02 22.35 4.97
C ILE A 3 -5.55 21.71 5.28
N THR A 4 -5.04 21.75 5.63
CA THR A 4 -4.55 21.12 5.99
C THR A 4 -4.43 21.00 6.87
N GLU A 5 -4.46 21.27 7.48
CA GLU A 5 -4.38 21.06 8.24
C GLU A 5 -5.00 20.57 8.76
N SER A 6 -5.48 20.63 8.82
CA SER A 6 -5.99 19.97 9.12
C SER A 6 -6.19 19.03 8.99
N TYR A 7 -6.02 18.75 8.88
CA TYR A 7 -6.06 17.70 8.67
C TYR A 7 -5.44 17.12 9.12
N VAL A 8 -4.75 17.37 9.20
CA VAL A 8 -4.12 16.83 9.52
C VAL A 8 -4.04 16.63 10.51
N SER A 9 -4.32 17.05 10.90
CA SER A 9 -4.29 16.85 11.68
C SER A 9 -4.75 16.44 12.20
N VAL A 10 -5.22 16.49 12.18
CA VAL A 10 -5.67 15.99 12.46
C VAL A 10 -5.58 15.20 12.78
N GLN A 11 -5.35 14.94 12.92
CA GLN A 11 -5.24 14.15 13.19
C GLN A 11 -4.64 13.79 13.73
N ILE A 12 -4.12 14.01 13.98
CA ILE A 12 -3.60 13.68 14.50
C ILE A 12 -3.69 13.63 15.50
N GLU A 13 -4.21 13.72 16.01
CA GLU A 13 -4.38 13.55 16.77
C GLU A 13 -4.54 12.86 17.33
N ASN A 14 -4.73 12.60 17.53
CA ASN A 14 -4.86 11.81 17.93
C ASN A 14 -4.46 11.27 18.31
N ALA A 15 -4.29 11.40 18.39
CA ALA A 15 -3.88 10.88 18.55
C ALA A 15 -3.60 10.38 19.19
N GLY A 16 -3.58 10.28 19.48
CA GLY A 16 -3.30 9.81 19.96
C GLY A 16 -3.19 9.01 20.34
N SER A 17 -3.37 8.76 20.16
CA SER A 17 -3.31 7.94 20.23
C SER A 17 -2.75 7.21 20.41
N LYS A 18 -2.34 6.96 20.59
CA LYS A 18 -1.83 6.28 20.84
C LYS A 18 -1.79 5.25 20.93
N LYS A 19 -2.01 4.77 20.93
CA LYS A 19 -2.01 3.71 21.02
C LYS A 19 -2.07 2.93 19.94
N THR A 20 -2.67 2.92 19.20
CA THR A 20 -2.63 2.18 18.15
C THR A 20 -1.75 2.74 17.28
N PRO A 21 -0.71 2.43 17.41
CA PRO A 21 0.28 2.96 16.73
C PRO A 21 0.08 2.76 15.34
N ALA A 22 0.32 2.22 14.72
CA ALA A 22 0.42 2.00 13.39
C ALA A 22 -0.83 1.91 12.67
N ARG A 23 -1.70 2.79 12.89
CA ARG A 23 -2.86 2.79 12.12
C ARG A 23 -2.56 3.37 10.78
N ARG A 24 -2.49 2.55 9.79
CA ARG A 24 -2.23 2.97 8.42
C ARG A 24 -3.49 3.52 7.78
N SER A 25 -3.34 4.50 6.88
CA SER A 25 -4.45 4.97 6.09
C SER A 25 -4.81 3.92 5.05
N GLU A 26 -5.98 4.05 4.44
CA GLU A 26 -6.38 3.14 3.39
C GLU A 26 -5.43 3.20 2.21
N LEU A 27 -4.94 4.39 1.90
CA LEU A 27 -3.98 4.54 0.83
C LEU A 27 -2.68 3.79 1.15
N GLU A 28 -2.20 3.94 2.37
CA GLU A 28 -0.97 3.26 2.76
C GLU A 28 -1.12 1.75 2.70
N ILE A 29 -2.28 1.24 3.10
CA ILE A 29 -2.54 -0.18 3.04
C ILE A 29 -2.50 -0.66 1.58
N LYS A 30 -3.16 0.07 0.69
CA LYS A 30 -3.16 -0.29 -0.72
C LYS A 30 -1.77 -0.25 -1.32
N MET A 31 -0.98 0.75 -0.95
CA MET A 31 0.39 0.84 -1.43
C MET A 31 1.25 -0.29 -0.89
N ASP A 32 1.03 -0.69 0.37
CA ASP A 32 1.74 -1.82 0.95
C ASP A 32 1.43 -3.11 0.19
N VAL A 33 0.17 -3.32 -0.17
CA VAL A 33 -0.22 -4.50 -0.94
C VAL A 33 0.46 -4.49 -2.31
N LEU A 34 0.44 -3.35 -2.99
CA LEU A 34 1.10 -3.25 -4.29
C LEU A 34 2.59 -3.50 -4.16
N GLN A 35 3.19 -2.98 -3.11
CA GLN A 35 4.62 -3.17 -2.87
C GLN A 35 4.95 -4.65 -2.70
N VAL A 36 4.15 -5.36 -1.92
CA VAL A 36 4.36 -6.78 -1.69
C VAL A 36 4.23 -7.57 -2.99
N VAL A 37 3.22 -7.28 -3.79
CA VAL A 37 3.02 -7.96 -5.06
C VAL A 37 4.16 -7.65 -6.03
N SER A 38 4.68 -6.42 -5.97
CA SER A 38 5.80 -6.04 -6.84
C SER A 38 7.07 -6.84 -6.52
N GLN A 39 7.14 -7.42 -5.36
CA GLN A 39 8.28 -8.24 -4.95
C GLN A 39 8.14 -9.69 -5.42
N GLY A 40 7.09 -9.99 -6.14
CA GLY A 40 6.87 -11.33 -6.66
C GLY A 40 5.99 -12.22 -5.80
N ILE A 41 5.45 -11.66 -4.73
CA ILE A 41 4.57 -12.41 -3.85
C ILE A 41 3.17 -12.32 -4.42
N ASP A 42 2.61 -13.46 -4.82
CA ASP A 42 1.38 -13.46 -5.60
C ASP A 42 0.21 -14.21 -4.95
N ARG A 43 0.43 -14.88 -3.84
CA ARG A 43 -0.62 -15.67 -3.19
C ARG A 43 -1.27 -14.87 -2.06
N PRO A 44 -2.59 -14.91 -1.96
CA PRO A 44 -3.29 -14.10 -0.95
C PRO A 44 -2.78 -14.29 0.47
N THR A 45 -2.52 -15.54 0.88
CA THR A 45 -2.07 -15.78 2.25
C THR A 45 -0.72 -15.13 2.51
N GLN A 46 0.18 -15.21 1.56
CA GLN A 46 1.49 -14.63 1.70
C GLN A 46 1.43 -13.12 1.66
N ILE A 47 0.57 -12.57 0.80
CA ILE A 47 0.36 -11.13 0.74
C ILE A 47 -0.18 -10.64 2.09
N MET A 48 -1.11 -11.39 2.66
CA MET A 48 -1.70 -11.05 3.95
C MET A 48 -0.63 -10.92 5.03
N TYR A 49 0.24 -11.91 5.11
CA TYR A 49 1.29 -11.90 6.12
C TYR A 49 2.31 -10.80 5.89
N LYS A 50 2.73 -10.63 4.64
CA LYS A 50 3.75 -9.62 4.35
C LYS A 50 3.23 -8.21 4.51
N ALA A 51 1.97 -7.98 4.16
CA ALA A 51 1.38 -6.65 4.31
C ALA A 51 0.82 -6.43 5.71
N ASN A 52 0.84 -7.48 6.53
CA ASN A 52 0.38 -7.41 7.91
C ASN A 52 -1.08 -6.95 8.00
N LEU A 53 -1.94 -7.68 7.30
CA LEU A 53 -3.36 -7.37 7.25
C LEU A 53 -4.19 -8.54 7.74
N SER A 54 -5.40 -8.24 8.21
CA SER A 54 -6.37 -9.30 8.47
C SER A 54 -6.84 -9.83 7.12
N TRP A 55 -7.42 -11.02 7.14
CA TRP A 55 -7.92 -11.62 5.90
C TRP A 55 -8.98 -10.75 5.25
N MET A 56 -9.88 -10.20 6.07
CA MET A 56 -10.94 -9.36 5.55
C MET A 56 -10.40 -8.08 4.92
N ALA A 57 -9.46 -7.43 5.60
CA ALA A 57 -8.85 -6.22 5.06
C ALA A 57 -8.12 -6.52 3.76
N LEU A 58 -7.44 -7.65 3.69
CA LEU A 58 -6.75 -8.03 2.47
C LEU A 58 -7.73 -8.22 1.33
N GLN A 59 -8.82 -8.96 1.56
CA GLN A 59 -9.79 -9.22 0.53
C GLN A 59 -10.39 -7.94 -0.03
N GLU A 60 -10.73 -7.01 0.84
CA GLU A 60 -11.28 -5.73 0.42
C GLU A 60 -10.29 -4.94 -0.42
N ASN A 61 -9.04 -4.94 0.00
CA ASN A 61 -8.03 -4.18 -0.72
C ASN A 61 -7.68 -4.83 -2.05
N LEU A 62 -7.62 -6.16 -2.11
CA LEU A 62 -7.39 -6.84 -3.37
C LEU A 62 -8.50 -6.56 -4.36
N LYS A 63 -9.75 -6.61 -3.91
CA LYS A 63 -10.88 -6.30 -4.74
C LYS A 63 -10.80 -4.90 -5.31
N SER A 64 -10.51 -3.95 -4.44
CA SER A 64 -10.41 -2.56 -4.84
C SER A 64 -9.31 -2.36 -5.87
N LEU A 65 -8.15 -2.98 -5.65
CA LEU A 65 -7.02 -2.78 -6.54
C LEU A 65 -7.23 -3.46 -7.89
N VAL A 66 -7.91 -4.59 -7.91
CA VAL A 66 -8.26 -5.23 -9.16
C VAL A 66 -9.29 -4.39 -9.92
N ALA A 67 -10.28 -3.85 -9.21
CA ALA A 67 -11.29 -3.01 -9.84
C ALA A 67 -10.68 -1.76 -10.46
N ARG A 68 -9.59 -1.27 -9.90
CA ARG A 68 -8.90 -0.09 -10.43
C ARG A 68 -7.84 -0.45 -11.46
N ALA A 69 -7.73 -1.73 -11.80
CA ALA A 69 -6.77 -2.24 -12.76
C ALA A 69 -5.31 -2.06 -12.34
N PHE A 70 -5.06 -1.94 -11.06
CA PHE A 70 -3.68 -1.91 -10.55
C PHE A 70 -3.15 -3.32 -10.29
N LEU A 71 -4.05 -4.27 -10.08
CA LEU A 71 -3.70 -5.68 -9.95
C LEU A 71 -4.53 -6.48 -10.92
N LYS A 72 -3.96 -7.59 -11.36
CA LYS A 72 -4.65 -8.55 -12.19
C LYS A 72 -4.82 -9.81 -11.37
N GLU A 73 -6.00 -10.34 -11.35
CA GLU A 73 -6.29 -11.57 -10.63
C GLU A 73 -6.36 -12.72 -11.60
N GLU A 74 -5.67 -13.81 -11.29
CA GLU A 74 -5.75 -15.03 -12.07
C GLU A 74 -6.28 -16.14 -11.18
N THR A 75 -7.17 -16.95 -11.72
CA THR A 75 -7.73 -18.07 -11.00
C THR A 75 -7.20 -19.35 -11.63
N LEU A 76 -6.57 -20.20 -10.81
CA LEU A 76 -6.05 -21.47 -11.25
C LEU A 76 -6.70 -22.54 -10.40
N GLY A 77 -7.85 -23.03 -10.86
CA GLY A 77 -8.63 -23.97 -10.05
C GLY A 77 -9.12 -23.25 -8.79
N PRO A 78 -8.89 -23.82 -7.62
CA PRO A 78 -9.32 -23.18 -6.37
C PRO A 78 -8.35 -22.08 -5.91
N ARG A 79 -7.28 -21.86 -6.63
CA ARG A 79 -6.27 -20.90 -6.19
C ARG A 79 -6.38 -19.60 -6.95
N ARG A 80 -6.02 -18.54 -6.27
CA ARG A 80 -5.97 -17.21 -6.88
C ARG A 80 -4.56 -16.68 -6.77
N ARG A 81 -4.17 -15.95 -7.79
CA ARG A 81 -2.87 -15.29 -7.82
C ARG A 81 -3.06 -13.88 -8.32
N TYR A 82 -2.17 -13.01 -7.89
CA TYR A 82 -2.25 -11.60 -8.23
C TYR A 82 -0.95 -11.12 -8.83
N GLU A 83 -1.07 -10.29 -9.85
CA GLU A 83 0.08 -9.71 -10.53
C GLU A 83 -0.10 -8.21 -10.59
N LEU A 84 1.01 -7.50 -10.54
CA LEU A 84 1.00 -6.07 -10.69
C LEU A 84 0.84 -5.74 -12.16
N THR A 85 -0.10 -4.86 -12.48
CA THR A 85 -0.26 -4.40 -13.86
C THR A 85 0.72 -3.27 -14.12
N GLN A 86 0.82 -2.84 -15.37
CA GLN A 86 1.63 -1.68 -15.72
C GLN A 86 1.13 -0.45 -14.95
N SER A 87 -0.19 -0.26 -14.89
CA SER A 87 -0.76 0.85 -14.12
C SER A 87 -0.41 0.75 -12.64
N GLY A 88 -0.45 -0.46 -12.09
CA GLY A 88 -0.08 -0.67 -10.70
C GLY A 88 1.37 -0.32 -10.44
N TYR A 89 2.23 -0.70 -11.34
CA TYR A 89 3.64 -0.38 -11.23
C TYR A 89 3.86 1.14 -11.27
N GLU A 90 3.17 1.80 -12.19
CA GLU A 90 3.30 3.25 -12.34
C GLU A 90 2.82 4.01 -11.11
N ILE A 91 1.69 3.58 -10.55
CA ILE A 91 1.17 4.27 -9.37
C ILE A 91 2.08 4.03 -8.17
N LEU A 92 2.67 2.86 -8.08
CA LEU A 92 3.60 2.55 -7.00
C LEU A 92 4.85 3.41 -7.10
N CYS A 93 5.39 3.58 -8.31
CA CYS A 93 6.54 4.43 -8.52
C CYS A 93 6.23 5.88 -8.21
N THR A 94 5.05 6.34 -8.62
CA THR A 94 4.63 7.70 -8.35
C THR A 94 4.51 7.95 -6.85
N PHE A 95 3.94 6.99 -6.13
CA PHE A 95 3.77 7.11 -4.69
C PHE A 95 5.14 7.21 -4.01
N ARG A 96 6.09 6.40 -4.43
CA ARG A 96 7.44 6.46 -3.90
C ARG A 96 8.08 7.80 -4.15
N THR A 97 7.92 8.32 -5.36
CA THR A 97 8.47 9.60 -5.72
C THR A 97 7.89 10.70 -4.84
N VAL A 98 6.59 10.65 -4.61
CA VAL A 98 5.94 11.63 -3.76
C VAL A 98 6.49 11.55 -2.34
N LEU A 99 6.62 10.35 -1.80
CA LEU A 99 7.15 10.19 -0.45
C LEU A 99 8.57 10.72 -0.34
N GLU A 100 9.40 10.45 -1.32
CA GLU A 100 10.77 10.93 -1.31
C GLU A 100 10.82 12.44 -1.41
N SER A 101 9.95 13.01 -2.23
CA SER A 101 9.89 14.46 -2.38
C SER A 101 9.45 15.14 -1.11
N MET A 102 8.65 14.47 -0.32
CA MET A 102 8.18 15.02 0.96
C MET A 102 9.16 14.74 2.09
N GLY A 103 10.26 14.09 1.79
CA GLY A 103 11.25 13.76 2.80
C GLY A 103 10.85 12.63 3.73
N ALA A 104 9.85 11.87 3.35
CA ALA A 104 9.35 10.83 4.22
C ALA A 104 10.10 9.51 4.09
N ALA A 105 10.77 9.31 2.98
CA ALA A 105 11.42 8.04 2.80
C ALA A 105 12.87 8.21 2.84
N PRO A 106 13.48 7.68 3.54
CA PRO A 106 14.85 7.78 3.49
C PRO A 106 15.44 6.77 2.69
N VAL A 107 15.25 6.49 2.60
CA VAL A 107 15.73 5.72 2.06
C VAL A 107 16.25 5.32 1.13
N VAL A 108 16.21 5.20 1.08
CA VAL A 108 16.50 4.83 0.24
C VAL A 108 17.19 4.98 -0.54
N GLN A 109 17.29 5.37 -0.31
CA GLN A 109 17.69 5.47 -0.98
C GLN A 109 18.49 5.49 -1.54
N LYS A 110 18.85 5.62 -1.13
CA LYS A 110 19.50 5.67 -1.56
C LYS A 110 19.97 5.20 -2.31
N GLN A 111 19.90 4.97 -2.14
CA GLN A 111 20.22 4.51 -2.71
C GLN A 111 20.42 4.51 -3.70
N ILE A 112 20.34 4.77 -3.83
CA ILE A 112 20.36 4.82 -4.69
C ILE A 112 20.81 5.09 -5.44
N SER A 113 21.06 5.41 -5.31
CA SER A 113 21.43 5.65 -6.04
C SER A 113 21.95 5.72 -6.66
N PHE A 114 22.20 5.81 -6.70
CA PHE A 114 22.66 5.87 -7.37
C PHE A 114 23.11 5.87 -7.57
#